data_187f8440db9f55c92a4a28e317da7e9b
#
_entry.id   187f8440db9f55c92a4a28e317da7e9b
#
_cell.length_a   1.000
_cell.length_b   1.000
_cell.length_c   1.000
_cell.angle_alpha   90.00
_cell.angle_beta   90.00
_cell.angle_gamma   90.00
#
_symmetry.space_group_name_H-M   'P 1'
#
loop_
_entity.id
_entity.type
_entity.pdbx_description
1 polymer ?
#
loop_
_entity_poly.entity_id
_entity_poly.type
_entity_poly.pdbx_seq_one_letter_code
_entity_poly.pdbx_strand_id
1 'polypeptide(L)'
;MTEPVKTRRYDSSRRAERTQVTKRAVVAAAHELFLARGFVDTTVEAISAESRVPIATVYRLFKTKTAILKEVIDTAVVGDDAPVPLGDRTIVRDAQAAEDPKAMTAAFAHVAREVFDNTAALRLVLRVAAAVDSEAATLEAAIDEQRRVGQARVSRALASNGFLAPGLKEAEARDIVYALMSIDTYRILRVEQRWSGARYERWLANALYRLLVVPTEV
;
A
#
# COMPACT_ATOMS: atom_id res chain seq x y z
N MET A 1 -52.09 14.27 -14.92
CA MET A 1 -51.44 13.49 -13.84
C MET A 1 -50.36 12.69 -14.50
N THR A 2 -49.11 13.10 -14.38
CA THR A 2 -47.93 12.47 -14.97
C THR A 2 -47.18 11.75 -13.86
N GLU A 3 -47.03 10.41 -13.98
CA GLU A 3 -46.29 9.58 -13.03
C GLU A 3 -44.79 9.94 -13.00
N PRO A 4 -44.12 9.89 -11.83
CA PRO A 4 -42.72 10.22 -11.75
C PRO A 4 -41.83 9.03 -12.20
N VAL A 5 -40.90 9.31 -13.12
CA VAL A 5 -39.86 8.40 -13.62
C VAL A 5 -38.89 8.01 -12.49
N LYS A 6 -39.11 6.85 -11.86
CA LYS A 6 -38.32 6.33 -10.72
C LYS A 6 -37.26 5.29 -11.10
N THR A 7 -36.99 5.05 -12.39
CA THR A 7 -36.26 3.87 -12.88
C THR A 7 -34.74 4.06 -13.08
N ARG A 8 -34.22 5.28 -13.16
CA ARG A 8 -32.82 5.49 -13.60
C ARG A 8 -31.76 5.39 -12.49
N ARG A 9 -32.12 5.66 -11.25
CA ARG A 9 -31.17 5.64 -10.09
C ARG A 9 -30.89 4.23 -9.56
N TYR A 10 -31.87 3.35 -9.58
CA TYR A 10 -31.77 1.96 -9.10
C TYR A 10 -30.95 1.05 -10.03
N ASP A 11 -31.01 1.31 -11.35
CA ASP A 11 -30.26 0.54 -12.36
C ASP A 11 -28.75 0.88 -12.38
N SER A 12 -28.38 2.10 -12.03
CA SER A 12 -27.00 2.55 -11.97
C SER A 12 -26.22 1.93 -10.78
N SER A 13 -26.84 1.76 -9.62
CA SER A 13 -26.18 1.15 -8.45
C SER A 13 -25.91 -0.34 -8.67
N ARG A 14 -26.89 -1.09 -9.19
CA ARG A 14 -26.72 -2.50 -9.56
C ARG A 14 -25.64 -2.73 -10.61
N ARG A 15 -25.53 -1.82 -11.59
CA ARG A 15 -24.46 -1.87 -12.60
C ARG A 15 -23.10 -1.60 -11.98
N ALA A 16 -22.99 -0.63 -11.07
CA ALA A 16 -21.77 -0.33 -10.33
C ALA A 16 -21.33 -1.51 -9.45
N GLU A 17 -22.26 -2.13 -8.72
CA GLU A 17 -22.00 -3.32 -7.90
C GLU A 17 -21.49 -4.50 -8.73
N ARG A 18 -22.15 -4.81 -9.86
CA ARG A 18 -21.69 -5.87 -10.79
C ARG A 18 -20.30 -5.57 -11.35
N THR A 19 -20.01 -4.31 -11.66
CA THR A 19 -18.69 -3.90 -12.13
C THR A 19 -17.63 -4.12 -11.04
N GLN A 20 -17.95 -3.80 -9.78
CA GLN A 20 -17.04 -4.04 -8.64
C GLN A 20 -16.79 -5.53 -8.41
N VAL A 21 -17.83 -6.36 -8.43
CA VAL A 21 -17.68 -7.83 -8.32
C VAL A 21 -16.77 -8.36 -9.43
N THR A 22 -16.97 -7.90 -10.68
CA THR A 22 -16.13 -8.29 -11.82
C THR A 22 -14.67 -7.82 -11.65
N LYS A 23 -14.45 -6.59 -11.19
CA LYS A 23 -13.10 -6.07 -10.88
C LYS A 23 -12.41 -6.93 -9.83
N ARG A 24 -13.07 -7.24 -8.72
CA ARG A 24 -12.54 -8.10 -7.65
C ARG A 24 -12.11 -9.46 -8.17
N ALA A 25 -12.90 -10.11 -9.02
CA ALA A 25 -12.54 -11.38 -9.60
C ALA A 25 -11.26 -11.30 -10.44
N VAL A 26 -11.10 -10.25 -11.25
CA VAL A 26 -9.89 -10.02 -12.05
C VAL A 26 -8.68 -9.73 -11.16
N VAL A 27 -8.84 -8.88 -10.14
CA VAL A 27 -7.77 -8.52 -9.20
C VAL A 27 -7.28 -9.73 -8.40
N ALA A 28 -8.19 -10.57 -7.90
CA ALA A 28 -7.85 -11.79 -7.16
C ALA A 28 -7.09 -12.78 -8.06
N ALA A 29 -7.57 -13.04 -9.29
CA ALA A 29 -6.88 -13.91 -10.23
C ALA A 29 -5.48 -13.37 -10.62
N ALA A 30 -5.39 -12.07 -10.87
CA ALA A 30 -4.13 -11.40 -11.21
C ALA A 30 -3.13 -11.45 -10.05
N HIS A 31 -3.58 -11.27 -8.81
CA HIS A 31 -2.75 -11.38 -7.60
C HIS A 31 -2.05 -12.74 -7.54
N GLU A 32 -2.81 -13.83 -7.62
CA GLU A 32 -2.25 -15.19 -7.59
C GLU A 32 -1.27 -15.44 -8.76
N LEU A 33 -1.64 -15.02 -9.98
CA LEU A 33 -0.79 -15.21 -11.15
C LEU A 33 0.50 -14.38 -11.09
N PHE A 34 0.44 -13.14 -10.64
CA PHE A 34 1.63 -12.30 -10.48
C PHE A 34 2.59 -12.85 -9.42
N LEU A 35 2.07 -13.37 -8.32
CA LEU A 35 2.92 -14.00 -7.30
C LEU A 35 3.52 -15.33 -7.76
N ALA A 36 2.77 -16.12 -8.51
CA ALA A 36 3.20 -17.43 -8.98
C ALA A 36 4.18 -17.39 -10.16
N ARG A 37 4.00 -16.46 -11.09
CA ARG A 37 4.69 -16.41 -12.40
C ARG A 37 5.47 -15.12 -12.65
N GLY A 38 5.32 -14.10 -11.81
CA GLY A 38 5.84 -12.77 -12.05
C GLY A 38 5.04 -12.00 -13.11
N PHE A 39 5.49 -10.77 -13.40
CA PHE A 39 4.82 -9.88 -14.35
C PHE A 39 4.97 -10.36 -15.81
N VAL A 40 6.19 -10.76 -16.21
CA VAL A 40 6.50 -11.08 -17.62
C VAL A 40 5.67 -12.25 -18.11
N ASP A 41 5.63 -13.34 -17.38
CA ASP A 41 4.97 -14.60 -17.75
C ASP A 41 3.47 -14.62 -17.43
N THR A 42 2.94 -13.56 -16.85
CA THR A 42 1.50 -13.38 -16.65
C THR A 42 0.92 -12.61 -17.82
N THR A 43 -0.03 -13.21 -18.55
CA THR A 43 -0.75 -12.55 -19.66
C THR A 43 -2.17 -12.14 -19.25
N VAL A 44 -2.76 -11.18 -19.97
CA VAL A 44 -4.16 -10.77 -19.75
C VAL A 44 -5.12 -11.91 -20.07
N GLU A 45 -4.77 -12.77 -21.03
CA GLU A 45 -5.50 -13.99 -21.39
C GLU A 45 -5.53 -14.98 -20.23
N ALA A 46 -4.39 -15.20 -19.55
CA ALA A 46 -4.30 -16.06 -18.37
C ALA A 46 -5.16 -15.50 -17.22
N ILE A 47 -5.12 -14.18 -16.99
CA ILE A 47 -5.95 -13.51 -15.98
C ILE A 47 -7.45 -13.64 -16.33
N SER A 48 -7.80 -13.47 -17.61
CA SER A 48 -9.18 -13.65 -18.10
C SER A 48 -9.69 -15.07 -17.84
N ALA A 49 -8.86 -16.08 -18.17
CA ALA A 49 -9.21 -17.49 -17.96
C ALA A 49 -9.39 -17.82 -16.46
N GLU A 50 -8.45 -17.41 -15.61
CA GLU A 50 -8.47 -17.66 -14.18
C GLU A 50 -9.63 -16.95 -13.48
N SER A 51 -9.88 -15.67 -13.82
CA SER A 51 -10.99 -14.89 -13.26
C SER A 51 -12.36 -15.28 -13.80
N ARG A 52 -12.42 -16.08 -14.89
CA ARG A 52 -13.64 -16.39 -15.65
C ARG A 52 -14.35 -15.14 -16.19
N VAL A 53 -13.61 -14.05 -16.40
CA VAL A 53 -14.11 -12.80 -16.95
C VAL A 53 -13.68 -12.68 -18.40
N PRO A 54 -14.60 -12.44 -19.35
CA PRO A 54 -14.26 -12.32 -20.78
C PRO A 54 -13.16 -11.28 -21.00
N ILE A 55 -12.18 -11.60 -21.85
CA ILE A 55 -11.00 -10.77 -22.10
C ILE A 55 -11.34 -9.34 -22.52
N ALA A 56 -12.38 -9.17 -23.37
CA ALA A 56 -12.87 -7.85 -23.75
C ALA A 56 -13.37 -7.03 -22.55
N THR A 57 -13.92 -7.69 -21.52
CA THR A 57 -14.33 -7.05 -20.28
C THR A 57 -13.12 -6.66 -19.43
N VAL A 58 -12.08 -7.50 -19.35
CA VAL A 58 -10.84 -7.20 -18.67
C VAL A 58 -10.18 -5.95 -19.27
N TYR A 59 -10.00 -5.90 -20.59
CA TYR A 59 -9.44 -4.72 -21.26
C TYR A 59 -10.30 -3.46 -21.11
N ARG A 60 -11.61 -3.61 -21.11
CA ARG A 60 -12.51 -2.47 -20.86
C ARG A 60 -12.35 -1.89 -19.43
N LEU A 61 -12.05 -2.73 -18.45
CA LEU A 61 -11.92 -2.33 -17.04
C LEU A 61 -10.54 -1.74 -16.72
N PHE A 62 -9.46 -2.33 -17.28
CA PHE A 62 -8.09 -2.03 -16.82
C PHE A 62 -7.19 -1.49 -17.93
N LYS A 63 -7.54 -1.69 -19.20
CA LYS A 63 -6.80 -1.26 -20.40
C LYS A 63 -5.45 -1.97 -20.59
N THR A 64 -4.58 -2.02 -19.55
CA THR A 64 -3.23 -2.61 -19.62
C THR A 64 -2.99 -3.61 -18.48
N LYS A 65 -2.00 -4.50 -18.68
CA LYS A 65 -1.54 -5.42 -17.61
C LYS A 65 -0.96 -4.66 -16.43
N THR A 66 -0.28 -3.57 -16.67
CA THR A 66 0.29 -2.70 -15.63
C THR A 66 -0.81 -2.03 -14.80
N ALA A 67 -1.93 -1.62 -15.42
CA ALA A 67 -3.07 -1.10 -14.68
C ALA A 67 -3.74 -2.16 -13.80
N ILE A 68 -3.73 -3.45 -14.21
CA ILE A 68 -4.19 -4.55 -13.35
C ILE A 68 -3.23 -4.72 -12.16
N LEU A 69 -1.92 -4.71 -12.38
CA LEU A 69 -0.92 -4.82 -11.30
C LEU A 69 -1.05 -3.66 -10.31
N LYS A 70 -1.28 -2.44 -10.81
CA LYS A 70 -1.58 -1.28 -9.95
C LYS A 70 -2.75 -1.54 -9.02
N GLU A 71 -3.88 -1.99 -9.56
CA GLU A 71 -5.09 -2.26 -8.75
C GLU A 71 -4.85 -3.40 -7.73
N VAL A 72 -4.07 -4.41 -8.09
CA VAL A 72 -3.66 -5.49 -7.17
C VAL A 72 -2.85 -4.92 -6.01
N ILE A 73 -1.87 -4.05 -6.28
CA ILE A 73 -1.03 -3.42 -5.25
C ILE A 73 -1.89 -2.48 -4.39
N ASP A 74 -2.72 -1.64 -4.99
CA ASP A 74 -3.60 -0.70 -4.26
C ASP A 74 -4.54 -1.45 -3.30
N THR A 75 -5.13 -2.56 -3.75
CA THR A 75 -5.98 -3.42 -2.91
C THR A 75 -5.18 -4.05 -1.77
N ALA A 76 -3.96 -4.53 -2.04
CA ALA A 76 -3.10 -5.12 -1.01
C ALA A 76 -2.64 -4.11 0.06
N VAL A 77 -2.38 -2.85 -0.32
CA VAL A 77 -2.00 -1.77 0.62
C VAL A 77 -3.08 -1.52 1.66
N VAL A 78 -4.33 -1.54 1.24
CA VAL A 78 -5.47 -1.22 2.13
C VAL A 78 -6.08 -2.46 2.80
N GLY A 79 -5.78 -3.64 2.28
CA GLY A 79 -6.28 -4.93 2.79
C GLY A 79 -7.74 -5.22 2.43
N ASP A 80 -8.43 -4.30 1.78
CA ASP A 80 -9.82 -4.44 1.30
C ASP A 80 -10.09 -3.51 0.10
N ASP A 81 -11.29 -3.57 -0.47
CA ASP A 81 -11.69 -2.71 -1.61
C ASP A 81 -12.51 -1.49 -1.18
N ALA A 82 -12.49 -1.08 0.08
CA ALA A 82 -13.16 0.14 0.48
C ALA A 82 -12.45 1.36 -0.16
N PRO A 83 -13.19 2.32 -0.72
CA PRO A 83 -12.61 3.48 -1.41
C PRO A 83 -12.06 4.52 -0.42
N VAL A 84 -11.37 4.06 0.63
CA VAL A 84 -10.76 4.89 1.67
C VAL A 84 -9.24 4.73 1.60
N PRO A 85 -8.49 5.78 1.21
CA PRO A 85 -7.04 5.74 1.20
C PRO A 85 -6.46 5.33 2.55
N LEU A 86 -5.33 4.61 2.57
CA LEU A 86 -4.68 4.15 3.80
C LEU A 86 -4.51 5.28 4.83
N GLY A 87 -4.07 6.45 4.37
CA GLY A 87 -3.82 7.61 5.24
C GLY A 87 -5.05 8.20 5.93
N ASP A 88 -6.24 7.85 5.45
CA ASP A 88 -7.53 8.34 5.98
C ASP A 88 -8.26 7.25 6.78
N ARG A 89 -7.63 6.09 6.98
CA ARG A 89 -8.16 4.99 7.79
C ARG A 89 -7.98 5.24 9.27
N THR A 90 -8.90 4.66 10.07
CA THR A 90 -8.91 4.81 11.52
C THR A 90 -7.57 4.43 12.13
N ILE A 91 -6.96 3.31 11.72
CA ILE A 91 -5.68 2.85 12.24
C ILE A 91 -4.54 3.89 12.07
N VAL A 92 -4.52 4.63 10.95
CA VAL A 92 -3.53 5.69 10.74
C VAL A 92 -3.88 6.95 11.52
N ARG A 93 -5.15 7.30 11.60
CA ARG A 93 -5.62 8.44 12.41
C ARG A 93 -5.36 8.22 13.89
N ASP A 94 -5.63 7.02 14.40
CA ASP A 94 -5.36 6.67 15.78
C ASP A 94 -3.86 6.70 16.09
N ALA A 95 -3.02 6.23 15.15
CA ALA A 95 -1.57 6.36 15.27
C ALA A 95 -1.11 7.82 15.35
N GLN A 96 -1.71 8.72 14.55
CA GLN A 96 -1.39 10.16 14.58
C GLN A 96 -1.89 10.88 15.84
N ALA A 97 -2.95 10.37 16.45
CA ALA A 97 -3.59 10.94 17.64
C ALA A 97 -3.01 10.40 18.96
N ALA A 98 -2.03 9.49 18.91
CA ALA A 98 -1.43 8.94 20.12
C ALA A 98 -0.74 10.04 20.95
N GLU A 99 -1.05 10.11 22.24
CA GLU A 99 -0.56 11.15 23.16
C GLU A 99 0.84 10.86 23.71
N ASP A 100 1.34 9.64 23.55
CA ASP A 100 2.66 9.20 23.95
C ASP A 100 3.52 8.87 22.74
N PRO A 101 4.76 9.40 22.62
CA PRO A 101 5.60 9.18 21.44
C PRO A 101 6.00 7.71 21.25
N LYS A 102 6.12 6.92 22.31
CA LYS A 102 6.41 5.49 22.21
C LYS A 102 5.20 4.73 21.64
N ALA A 103 3.99 5.07 22.08
CA ALA A 103 2.75 4.53 21.53
C ALA A 103 2.58 4.93 20.06
N MET A 104 2.87 6.20 19.72
CA MET A 104 2.81 6.69 18.34
C MET A 104 3.75 5.94 17.40
N THR A 105 5.02 5.77 17.78
CA THR A 105 5.99 5.03 16.95
C THR A 105 5.65 3.54 16.83
N ALA A 106 5.10 2.93 17.89
CA ALA A 106 4.62 1.55 17.86
C ALA A 106 3.42 1.38 16.91
N ALA A 107 2.45 2.29 16.94
CA ALA A 107 1.29 2.25 16.06
C ALA A 107 1.69 2.43 14.58
N PHE A 108 2.60 3.35 14.26
CA PHE A 108 3.12 3.48 12.90
C PHE A 108 3.92 2.26 12.44
N ALA A 109 4.70 1.64 13.33
CA ALA A 109 5.42 0.40 13.01
C ALA A 109 4.46 -0.76 12.74
N HIS A 110 3.36 -0.85 13.45
CA HIS A 110 2.30 -1.82 13.22
C HIS A 110 1.67 -1.63 11.83
N VAL A 111 1.24 -0.41 11.49
CA VAL A 111 0.70 -0.08 10.16
C VAL A 111 1.70 -0.44 9.05
N ALA A 112 2.98 -0.08 9.22
CA ALA A 112 4.01 -0.37 8.24
C ALA A 112 4.20 -1.89 8.04
N ARG A 113 4.21 -2.68 9.12
CA ARG A 113 4.30 -4.13 9.05
C ARG A 113 3.13 -4.72 8.27
N GLU A 114 1.90 -4.33 8.58
CA GLU A 114 0.72 -4.85 7.87
C GLU A 114 0.76 -4.53 6.37
N VAL A 115 1.07 -3.29 6.02
CA VAL A 115 1.22 -2.90 4.62
C VAL A 115 2.31 -3.72 3.91
N PHE A 116 3.47 -3.90 4.54
CA PHE A 116 4.56 -4.65 3.93
C PHE A 116 4.29 -6.16 3.89
N ASP A 117 3.66 -6.75 4.91
CA ASP A 117 3.26 -8.16 4.90
C ASP A 117 2.36 -8.46 3.68
N ASN A 118 1.48 -7.52 3.30
CA ASN A 118 0.58 -7.67 2.17
C ASN A 118 1.20 -7.30 0.81
N THR A 119 2.19 -6.41 0.77
CA THR A 119 2.63 -5.81 -0.50
C THR A 119 4.05 -6.19 -0.92
N ALA A 120 4.89 -6.73 -0.02
CA ALA A 120 6.31 -6.92 -0.31
C ALA A 120 6.59 -7.79 -1.53
N ALA A 121 5.86 -8.90 -1.69
CA ALA A 121 6.02 -9.78 -2.83
C ALA A 121 5.57 -9.11 -4.14
N LEU A 122 4.45 -8.39 -4.12
CA LEU A 122 3.94 -7.64 -5.27
C LEU A 122 4.88 -6.49 -5.67
N ARG A 123 5.50 -5.84 -4.70
CA ARG A 123 6.49 -4.79 -4.95
C ARG A 123 7.76 -5.34 -5.61
N LEU A 124 8.16 -6.57 -5.28
CA LEU A 124 9.24 -7.25 -5.98
C LEU A 124 8.85 -7.58 -7.44
N VAL A 125 7.63 -8.06 -7.67
CA VAL A 125 7.10 -8.28 -9.02
C VAL A 125 7.13 -6.99 -9.84
N LEU A 126 6.69 -5.86 -9.27
CA LEU A 126 6.71 -4.56 -9.93
C LEU A 126 8.15 -4.10 -10.23
N ARG A 127 9.09 -4.24 -9.28
CA ARG A 127 10.51 -3.87 -9.48
C ARG A 127 11.15 -4.65 -10.64
N VAL A 128 10.87 -5.96 -10.74
CA VAL A 128 11.34 -6.77 -11.87
C VAL A 128 10.68 -6.34 -13.18
N ALA A 129 9.38 -6.04 -13.15
CA ALA A 129 8.67 -5.53 -14.32
C ALA A 129 9.22 -4.19 -14.81
N ALA A 130 9.54 -3.27 -13.90
CA ALA A 130 10.07 -1.94 -14.20
C ALA A 130 11.43 -1.96 -14.92
N ALA A 131 12.19 -3.03 -14.77
CA ALA A 131 13.46 -3.21 -15.47
C ALA A 131 13.29 -3.49 -16.98
N VAL A 132 12.10 -3.92 -17.42
CA VAL A 132 11.85 -4.37 -18.80
C VAL A 132 10.62 -3.74 -19.45
N ASP A 133 9.84 -2.97 -18.70
CA ASP A 133 8.58 -2.35 -19.14
C ASP A 133 8.49 -0.91 -18.63
N SER A 134 8.37 0.05 -19.55
CA SER A 134 8.38 1.47 -19.23
C SER A 134 7.12 1.95 -18.49
N GLU A 135 5.96 1.32 -18.72
CA GLU A 135 4.73 1.62 -17.98
C GLU A 135 4.86 1.14 -16.53
N ALA A 136 5.45 -0.06 -16.33
CA ALA A 136 5.76 -0.57 -15.00
C ALA A 136 6.80 0.30 -14.27
N ALA A 137 7.82 0.82 -14.95
CA ALA A 137 8.79 1.75 -14.37
C ALA A 137 8.14 3.06 -13.91
N THR A 138 7.22 3.59 -14.73
CA THR A 138 6.41 4.76 -14.37
C THR A 138 5.54 4.48 -13.14
N LEU A 139 4.91 3.30 -13.09
CA LEU A 139 4.11 2.88 -11.95
C LEU A 139 4.96 2.74 -10.68
N GLU A 140 6.14 2.14 -10.76
CA GLU A 140 7.06 2.00 -9.62
C GLU A 140 7.43 3.36 -9.03
N ALA A 141 7.83 4.32 -9.89
CA ALA A 141 8.14 5.69 -9.47
C ALA A 141 6.95 6.40 -8.81
N ALA A 142 5.74 6.23 -9.37
CA ALA A 142 4.52 6.81 -8.81
C ALA A 142 4.19 6.23 -7.42
N ILE A 143 4.32 4.92 -7.23
CA ILE A 143 4.09 4.27 -5.94
C ILE A 143 5.15 4.68 -4.91
N ASP A 144 6.41 4.85 -5.31
CA ASP A 144 7.46 5.33 -4.40
C ASP A 144 7.22 6.77 -3.96
N GLU A 145 6.72 7.63 -4.84
CA GLU A 145 6.32 8.98 -4.45
C GLU A 145 5.10 8.97 -3.51
N GLN A 146 4.09 8.16 -3.79
CA GLN A 146 2.95 7.99 -2.87
C GLN A 146 3.41 7.52 -1.48
N ARG A 147 4.38 6.59 -1.44
CA ARG A 147 4.98 6.12 -0.18
C ARG A 147 5.69 7.26 0.54
N ARG A 148 6.48 8.07 -0.17
CA ARG A 148 7.19 9.23 0.39
C ARG A 148 6.22 10.21 1.05
N VAL A 149 5.14 10.56 0.35
CA VAL A 149 4.08 11.44 0.87
C VAL A 149 3.36 10.82 2.06
N GLY A 150 3.03 9.54 1.98
CA GLY A 150 2.36 8.80 3.06
C GLY A 150 3.21 8.73 4.35
N GLN A 151 4.48 8.39 4.22
CA GLN A 151 5.39 8.24 5.35
C GLN A 151 5.80 9.59 5.99
N ALA A 152 5.77 10.70 5.24
CA ALA A 152 5.95 12.03 5.81
C ALA A 152 4.90 12.39 6.89
N ARG A 153 3.77 11.67 6.94
CA ARG A 153 2.79 11.83 8.02
C ARG A 153 3.35 11.43 9.39
N VAL A 154 4.29 10.49 9.44
CA VAL A 154 4.94 10.05 10.71
C VAL A 154 5.78 11.17 11.28
N SER A 155 6.70 11.73 10.51
CA SER A 155 7.56 12.84 10.97
C SER A 155 6.74 14.07 11.33
N ARG A 156 5.71 14.38 10.53
CA ARG A 156 4.79 15.50 10.80
C ARG A 156 3.99 15.28 12.09
N ALA A 157 3.49 14.08 12.35
CA ALA A 157 2.75 13.79 13.57
C ALA A 157 3.65 13.95 14.81
N LEU A 158 4.89 13.43 14.77
CA LEU A 158 5.85 13.60 15.84
C LEU A 158 6.20 15.09 16.06
N ALA A 159 6.42 15.85 14.99
CA ALA A 159 6.72 17.27 15.05
C ALA A 159 5.57 18.09 15.64
N SER A 160 4.33 17.85 15.15
CA SER A 160 3.13 18.58 15.59
C SER A 160 2.79 18.35 17.06
N ASN A 161 3.15 17.18 17.60
CA ASN A 161 2.97 16.86 19.02
C ASN A 161 4.19 17.24 19.89
N GLY A 162 5.23 17.85 19.32
CA GLY A 162 6.44 18.21 20.06
C GLY A 162 7.28 17.02 20.51
N PHE A 163 7.17 15.88 19.85
CA PHE A 163 7.83 14.62 20.23
C PHE A 163 9.18 14.41 19.56
N LEU A 164 9.58 15.25 18.60
CA LEU A 164 10.90 15.13 17.98
C LEU A 164 12.00 15.45 18.99
N ALA A 165 13.10 14.70 18.91
CA ALA A 165 14.29 14.94 19.71
C ALA A 165 14.78 16.39 19.55
N PRO A 166 15.29 17.04 20.61
CA PRO A 166 15.83 18.39 20.54
C PRO A 166 16.87 18.51 19.41
N GLY A 167 16.70 19.52 18.54
CA GLY A 167 17.59 19.77 17.42
C GLY A 167 17.29 18.97 16.14
N LEU A 168 16.51 17.91 16.18
CA LEU A 168 16.11 17.14 14.99
C LEU A 168 15.03 17.89 14.20
N LYS A 169 15.33 18.22 12.95
CA LYS A 169 14.38 18.88 12.05
C LYS A 169 13.39 17.89 11.44
N GLU A 170 12.14 18.32 11.20
CA GLU A 170 11.12 17.47 10.56
C GLU A 170 11.60 16.86 9.22
N ALA A 171 12.37 17.62 8.43
CA ALA A 171 12.90 17.15 7.16
C ALA A 171 13.88 15.97 7.34
N GLU A 172 14.76 16.04 8.34
CA GLU A 172 15.69 14.96 8.67
C GLU A 172 14.94 13.74 9.25
N ALA A 173 13.99 13.98 10.15
CA ALA A 173 13.12 12.95 10.67
C ALA A 173 12.35 12.21 9.55
N ARG A 174 11.86 12.94 8.53
CA ARG A 174 11.23 12.35 7.36
C ARG A 174 12.17 11.42 6.60
N ASP A 175 13.42 11.81 6.40
CA ASP A 175 14.39 11.03 5.65
C ASP A 175 14.77 9.74 6.42
N ILE A 176 14.89 9.83 7.76
CA ILE A 176 15.07 8.66 8.65
C ILE A 176 13.86 7.71 8.55
N VAL A 177 12.63 8.23 8.63
CA VAL A 177 11.41 7.44 8.47
C VAL A 177 11.40 6.73 7.12
N TYR A 178 11.73 7.45 6.04
CA TYR A 178 11.74 6.91 4.69
C TYR A 178 12.74 5.76 4.51
N ALA A 179 13.90 5.85 5.14
CA ALA A 179 14.91 4.78 5.13
C ALA A 179 14.47 3.57 5.96
N LEU A 180 14.02 3.79 7.20
CA LEU A 180 13.62 2.70 8.10
C LEU A 180 12.37 1.95 7.61
N MET A 181 11.35 2.70 7.18
CA MET A 181 10.09 2.15 6.67
C MET A 181 10.19 1.85 5.16
N SER A 182 11.30 1.28 4.69
CA SER A 182 11.49 0.89 3.30
C SER A 182 11.17 -0.60 3.08
N ILE A 183 10.75 -0.92 1.85
CA ILE A 183 10.53 -2.30 1.44
C ILE A 183 11.83 -3.12 1.48
N ASP A 184 12.98 -2.47 1.24
CA ASP A 184 14.28 -3.13 1.27
C ASP A 184 14.68 -3.51 2.70
N THR A 185 14.49 -2.61 3.68
CA THR A 185 14.69 -2.91 5.10
C THR A 185 13.78 -4.06 5.54
N TYR A 186 12.50 -4.02 5.14
CA TYR A 186 11.57 -5.11 5.42
C TYR A 186 12.05 -6.43 4.82
N ARG A 187 12.42 -6.46 3.54
CA ARG A 187 12.89 -7.66 2.83
C ARG A 187 14.13 -8.25 3.48
N ILE A 188 15.13 -7.43 3.80
CA ILE A 188 16.36 -7.88 4.50
C ILE A 188 15.99 -8.58 5.80
N LEU A 189 15.19 -7.96 6.65
CA LEU A 189 14.91 -8.49 7.98
C LEU A 189 13.92 -9.66 7.96
N ARG A 190 12.84 -9.56 7.19
CA ARG A 190 11.77 -10.55 7.17
C ARG A 190 12.06 -11.75 6.28
N VAL A 191 12.68 -11.53 5.11
CA VAL A 191 12.93 -12.60 4.13
C VAL A 191 14.32 -13.16 4.31
N GLU A 192 15.39 -12.36 4.23
CA GLU A 192 16.76 -12.86 4.29
C GLU A 192 17.14 -13.29 5.70
N GLN A 193 16.83 -12.49 6.72
CA GLN A 193 17.13 -12.79 8.13
C GLN A 193 16.03 -13.61 8.81
N ARG A 194 14.93 -13.90 8.12
CA ARG A 194 13.81 -14.74 8.60
C ARG A 194 13.20 -14.30 9.94
N TRP A 195 13.15 -12.99 10.18
CA TRP A 195 12.51 -12.48 11.39
C TRP A 195 11.00 -12.72 11.35
N SER A 196 10.38 -12.98 12.51
CA SER A 196 8.92 -12.96 12.61
C SER A 196 8.37 -11.54 12.42
N GLY A 197 7.11 -11.40 11.98
CA GLY A 197 6.44 -10.09 11.86
C GLY A 197 6.49 -9.31 13.17
N ALA A 198 6.19 -9.96 14.29
CA ALA A 198 6.25 -9.35 15.62
C ALA A 198 7.67 -8.87 16.02
N ARG A 199 8.73 -9.59 15.58
CA ARG A 199 10.12 -9.13 15.82
C ARG A 199 10.45 -7.91 14.99
N TYR A 200 10.06 -7.89 13.71
CA TYR A 200 10.23 -6.75 12.82
C TYR A 200 9.50 -5.51 13.35
N GLU A 201 8.22 -5.65 13.72
CA GLU A 201 7.40 -4.56 14.25
C GLU A 201 8.01 -3.95 15.51
N ARG A 202 8.40 -4.76 16.49
CA ARG A 202 9.08 -4.27 17.72
C ARG A 202 10.40 -3.57 17.42
N TRP A 203 11.18 -4.09 16.47
CA TRP A 203 12.43 -3.47 16.07
C TRP A 203 12.17 -2.11 15.42
N LEU A 204 11.23 -2.05 14.47
CA LEU A 204 10.91 -0.80 13.77
C LEU A 204 10.38 0.26 14.74
N ALA A 205 9.48 -0.11 15.65
CA ALA A 205 8.97 0.78 16.69
C ALA A 205 10.10 1.36 17.55
N ASN A 206 11.02 0.51 18.00
CA ASN A 206 12.17 0.93 18.79
C ASN A 206 13.16 1.79 17.99
N ALA A 207 13.41 1.47 16.72
CA ALA A 207 14.29 2.26 15.86
C ALA A 207 13.72 3.67 15.62
N LEU A 208 12.42 3.76 15.28
CA LEU A 208 11.74 5.05 15.14
C LEU A 208 11.79 5.85 16.43
N TYR A 209 11.47 5.24 17.58
CA TYR A 209 11.50 5.92 18.88
C TYR A 209 12.88 6.44 19.23
N ARG A 210 13.93 5.61 19.10
CA ARG A 210 15.30 5.99 19.48
C ARG A 210 15.88 7.06 18.57
N LEU A 211 15.61 7.01 17.27
CA LEU A 211 16.22 7.93 16.31
C LEU A 211 15.44 9.24 16.18
N LEU A 212 14.15 9.25 16.51
CA LEU A 212 13.30 10.43 16.29
C LEU A 212 12.89 11.15 17.57
N VAL A 213 12.88 10.45 18.72
CA VAL A 213 12.30 10.95 19.97
C VAL A 213 13.34 11.09 21.08
N VAL A 214 14.22 10.09 21.24
CA VAL A 214 15.24 10.13 22.30
C VAL A 214 16.38 11.07 21.90
N PRO A 215 16.81 12.01 22.77
CA PRO A 215 17.97 12.85 22.48
C PRO A 215 19.19 11.97 22.16
N THR A 216 19.88 12.26 21.07
CA THR A 216 21.18 11.64 20.80
C THR A 216 22.20 12.28 21.76
N GLU A 217 22.74 11.50 22.67
CA GLU A 217 23.90 11.95 23.46
C GLU A 217 25.07 12.12 22.48
N VAL A 218 25.57 13.36 22.36
CA VAL A 218 26.74 13.73 21.54
C VAL A 218 27.98 13.56 22.39
#